data_860ab49b7ce447a384e18deddc5f5512
#
_entry.id   860ab49b7ce447a384e18deddc5f5512
#
_cell.length_a   1.000
_cell.length_b   1.000
_cell.length_c   1.000
_cell.angle_alpha   90.00
_cell.angle_beta   90.00
_cell.angle_gamma   90.00
#
_symmetry.space_group_name_H-M   'P 1'
#
loop_
_entity.id
_entity.type
_entity.pdbx_description
1 polymer ?
#
loop_
_entity_poly.entity_id
_entity_poly.type
_entity_poly.pdbx_seq_one_letter_code
_entity_poly.pdbx_strand_id
1 'polypeptide(L)'
;MAVPDGGTTSAAYTRRLAARSGARWKRLLDVQAPYRWNLHRLLGERRTLDVGCGIGRNLAHLPAGSVGVDHNATSVQVCRDAGLQAFTSDEFLGQEGRPQYQGLLAAHLIEHLPEGEAAAVLAPYVPFLEPDAVVVLICPQERGFASDPTHTVFVDQPALAALAEELGLRIQRQYSFPLPRRAGKLFTYNEFVTVARR
;
A
#
# COMPACT_ATOMS: atom_id res chain seq x y z
N MET A 1 11.54 28.69 -9.12
CA MET A 1 11.33 28.26 -7.72
C MET A 1 11.56 26.76 -7.71
N ALA A 2 12.67 26.29 -7.12
CA ALA A 2 13.03 24.87 -7.17
C ALA A 2 12.01 24.08 -6.34
N VAL A 3 11.44 23.00 -6.93
CA VAL A 3 10.65 22.00 -6.21
C VAL A 3 11.55 21.39 -5.15
N PRO A 4 11.14 21.29 -3.87
CA PRO A 4 11.98 20.68 -2.84
C PRO A 4 12.23 19.22 -3.21
N ASP A 5 13.50 18.81 -3.16
CA ASP A 5 14.04 17.48 -3.45
C ASP A 5 13.58 16.45 -2.39
N GLY A 6 12.30 16.10 -2.41
CA GLY A 6 11.62 15.30 -1.38
C GLY A 6 10.56 14.33 -1.88
N GLY A 7 10.38 14.19 -3.19
CA GLY A 7 9.39 13.28 -3.76
C GLY A 7 9.69 11.80 -3.46
N THR A 8 8.67 10.96 -3.56
CA THR A 8 8.72 9.50 -3.31
C THR A 8 9.65 8.75 -4.27
N THR A 9 10.11 9.40 -5.35
CA THR A 9 11.06 8.86 -6.35
C THR A 9 12.52 8.90 -5.91
N SER A 10 12.86 9.64 -4.83
CA SER A 10 14.26 9.87 -4.47
C SER A 10 14.86 8.73 -3.63
N ALA A 11 16.18 8.46 -3.81
CA ALA A 11 16.93 7.56 -2.94
C ALA A 11 16.93 8.01 -1.46
N ALA A 12 16.72 9.32 -1.21
CA ALA A 12 16.53 9.86 0.13
C ALA A 12 15.23 9.38 0.79
N TYR A 13 14.16 9.25 0.02
CA TYR A 13 12.90 8.66 0.50
C TYR A 13 13.08 7.20 0.91
N THR A 14 13.71 6.39 0.06
CA THR A 14 14.02 4.98 0.37
C THR A 14 14.85 4.84 1.64
N ARG A 15 15.88 5.68 1.85
CA ARG A 15 16.68 5.71 3.09
C ARG A 15 15.84 6.07 4.32
N ARG A 16 14.89 7.02 4.21
CA ARG A 16 13.97 7.37 5.31
C ARG A 16 13.07 6.19 5.68
N LEU A 17 12.54 5.47 4.70
CA LEU A 17 11.74 4.26 4.94
C LEU A 17 12.54 3.20 5.68
N ALA A 18 13.78 2.96 5.27
CA ALA A 18 14.68 2.01 5.92
C ALA A 18 15.01 2.41 7.37
N ALA A 19 15.31 3.68 7.62
CA ALA A 19 15.61 4.22 8.96
C ALA A 19 14.40 4.10 9.92
N ARG A 20 13.17 4.39 9.43
CA ARG A 20 11.93 4.22 10.23
C ARG A 20 11.66 2.77 10.61
N SER A 21 12.10 1.81 9.80
CA SER A 21 11.96 0.38 10.08
C SER A 21 12.98 -0.14 11.10
N GLY A 22 14.12 0.54 11.28
CA GLY A 22 15.26 0.09 12.07
C GLY A 22 15.23 0.39 13.58
N ALA A 23 14.22 1.07 14.09
CA ALA A 23 14.18 1.42 15.51
C ALA A 23 14.06 0.17 16.41
N ARG A 24 15.11 -0.13 17.17
CA ARG A 24 15.25 -1.38 17.99
C ARG A 24 14.07 -1.65 18.93
N TRP A 25 13.49 -0.62 19.58
CA TRP A 25 12.34 -0.78 20.47
C TRP A 25 11.05 -1.21 19.74
N LYS A 26 10.86 -0.78 18.47
CA LYS A 26 9.73 -1.21 17.64
C LYS A 26 9.80 -2.69 17.26
N ARG A 27 11.03 -3.23 17.15
CA ARG A 27 11.26 -4.67 16.95
C ARG A 27 11.00 -5.46 18.22
N LEU A 28 11.33 -4.89 19.40
CA LEU A 28 11.12 -5.57 20.69
C LEU A 28 9.64 -5.71 21.06
N LEU A 29 8.82 -4.69 20.76
CA LEU A 29 7.37 -4.66 21.05
C LEU A 29 6.52 -5.17 19.91
N ASP A 30 7.14 -5.54 18.77
CA ASP A 30 6.45 -5.99 17.55
C ASP A 30 5.17 -5.19 17.20
N VAL A 31 5.29 -3.87 17.22
CA VAL A 31 4.17 -2.95 16.94
C VAL A 31 3.52 -3.19 15.57
N GLN A 32 4.17 -3.95 14.69
CA GLN A 32 3.66 -4.35 13.38
C GLN A 32 2.81 -5.63 13.42
N ALA A 33 2.83 -6.39 14.51
CA ALA A 33 2.10 -7.66 14.60
C ALA A 33 0.59 -7.53 14.31
N PRO A 34 -0.13 -6.53 14.86
CA PRO A 34 -1.55 -6.35 14.54
C PRO A 34 -1.79 -6.13 13.03
N TYR A 35 -0.92 -5.35 12.37
CA TYR A 35 -1.06 -5.03 10.93
C TYR A 35 -0.81 -6.27 10.07
N ARG A 36 0.24 -7.04 10.36
CA ARG A 36 0.52 -8.33 9.70
C ARG A 36 -0.64 -9.31 9.90
N TRP A 37 -1.16 -9.41 11.12
CA TRP A 37 -2.32 -10.24 11.41
C TRP A 37 -3.55 -9.80 10.60
N ASN A 38 -3.80 -8.49 10.50
CA ASN A 38 -4.91 -7.97 9.71
C ASN A 38 -4.74 -8.28 8.21
N LEU A 39 -3.54 -8.08 7.66
CA LEU A 39 -3.25 -8.43 6.26
C LEU A 39 -3.44 -9.92 6.00
N HIS A 40 -2.91 -10.77 6.89
CA HIS A 40 -3.10 -12.22 6.78
C HIS A 40 -4.58 -12.61 6.86
N ARG A 41 -5.34 -11.99 7.77
CA ARG A 41 -6.78 -12.21 7.87
C ARG A 41 -7.54 -11.79 6.60
N LEU A 42 -7.10 -10.73 5.93
CA LEU A 42 -7.74 -10.18 4.73
C LEU A 42 -7.37 -10.93 3.46
N LEU A 43 -6.09 -11.19 3.29
CA LEU A 43 -5.51 -11.74 2.06
C LEU A 43 -5.23 -13.24 2.18
N GLY A 44 -4.96 -13.76 3.38
CA GLY A 44 -4.70 -15.19 3.63
C GLY A 44 -3.60 -15.72 2.72
N GLU A 45 -3.85 -16.85 2.08
CA GLU A 45 -2.94 -17.52 1.13
C GLU A 45 -3.08 -17.00 -0.31
N ARG A 46 -3.76 -15.88 -0.51
CA ARG A 46 -3.99 -15.31 -1.85
C ARG A 46 -2.72 -14.70 -2.40
N ARG A 47 -2.28 -15.18 -3.56
CA ARG A 47 -1.22 -14.53 -4.32
C ARG A 47 -1.64 -13.10 -4.63
N THR A 48 -0.92 -12.15 -4.08
CA THR A 48 -1.32 -10.75 -4.02
C THR A 48 -0.35 -9.86 -4.79
N LEU A 49 -0.90 -8.88 -5.48
CA LEU A 49 -0.18 -7.76 -6.08
C LEU A 49 -0.14 -6.61 -5.08
N ASP A 50 1.05 -6.26 -4.56
CA ASP A 50 1.28 -5.15 -3.63
C ASP A 50 1.70 -3.91 -4.42
N VAL A 51 0.74 -3.03 -4.71
CA VAL A 51 0.96 -1.81 -5.50
C VAL A 51 1.38 -0.66 -4.58
N GLY A 52 2.53 -0.05 -4.88
CA GLY A 52 3.19 0.88 -3.99
C GLY A 52 3.93 0.16 -2.86
N CYS A 53 4.59 -0.96 -3.17
CA CYS A 53 5.19 -1.85 -2.18
C CYS A 53 6.35 -1.20 -1.39
N GLY A 54 6.90 -0.07 -1.86
CA GLY A 54 8.04 0.59 -1.25
C GLY A 54 9.23 -0.38 -1.10
N ILE A 55 9.78 -0.47 0.08
CA ILE A 55 10.89 -1.40 0.41
C ILE A 55 10.39 -2.80 0.83
N GLY A 56 9.17 -3.19 0.48
CA GLY A 56 8.63 -4.53 0.63
C GLY A 56 8.16 -4.90 2.04
N ARG A 57 7.81 -3.92 2.89
CA ARG A 57 7.39 -4.21 4.28
C ARG A 57 6.16 -5.11 4.38
N ASN A 58 5.15 -4.85 3.56
CA ASN A 58 3.96 -5.70 3.49
C ASN A 58 4.24 -6.95 2.65
N LEU A 59 4.90 -6.78 1.51
CA LEU A 59 5.25 -7.85 0.57
C LEU A 59 5.95 -9.03 1.25
N ALA A 60 6.87 -8.76 2.20
CA ALA A 60 7.60 -9.79 2.96
C ALA A 60 6.70 -10.69 3.81
N HIS A 61 5.45 -10.33 4.02
CA HIS A 61 4.47 -11.07 4.82
C HIS A 61 3.29 -11.60 3.99
N LEU A 62 3.34 -11.43 2.67
CA LEU A 62 2.37 -12.00 1.74
C LEU A 62 2.78 -13.40 1.30
N PRO A 63 1.84 -14.25 0.86
CA PRO A 63 2.13 -15.60 0.42
C PRO A 63 3.13 -15.67 -0.74
N ALA A 64 3.79 -16.82 -0.88
CA ALA A 64 4.70 -17.10 -1.99
C ALA A 64 3.99 -16.86 -3.36
N GLY A 65 4.73 -16.29 -4.30
CA GLY A 65 4.19 -15.88 -5.60
C GLY A 65 3.50 -14.52 -5.61
N SER A 66 3.39 -13.84 -4.46
CA SER A 66 3.00 -12.43 -4.41
C SER A 66 4.11 -11.55 -5.01
N VAL A 67 3.72 -10.44 -5.59
CA VAL A 67 4.61 -9.53 -6.33
C VAL A 67 4.40 -8.11 -5.85
N GLY A 68 5.49 -7.39 -5.62
CA GLY A 68 5.49 -5.96 -5.35
C GLY A 68 5.67 -5.14 -6.62
N VAL A 69 4.98 -4.01 -6.70
CA VAL A 69 5.19 -3.01 -7.76
C VAL A 69 5.39 -1.64 -7.13
N ASP A 70 6.42 -0.94 -7.56
CA ASP A 70 6.68 0.44 -7.13
C ASP A 70 7.26 1.24 -8.28
N HIS A 71 6.99 2.56 -8.33
CA HIS A 71 7.57 3.43 -9.34
C HIS A 71 9.04 3.76 -9.08
N ASN A 72 9.51 3.59 -7.83
CA ASN A 72 10.86 3.89 -7.40
C ASN A 72 11.78 2.68 -7.57
N ALA A 73 12.62 2.69 -8.60
CA ALA A 73 13.57 1.61 -8.90
C ALA A 73 14.53 1.30 -7.73
N THR A 74 14.89 2.30 -6.91
CA THR A 74 15.73 2.07 -5.71
C THR A 74 14.99 1.25 -4.66
N SER A 75 13.69 1.51 -4.45
CA SER A 75 12.84 0.72 -3.55
C SER A 75 12.67 -0.70 -4.05
N VAL A 76 12.43 -0.88 -5.36
CA VAL A 76 12.36 -2.19 -6.01
C VAL A 76 13.66 -2.97 -5.83
N GLN A 77 14.82 -2.33 -6.00
CA GLN A 77 16.10 -2.99 -5.79
C GLN A 77 16.28 -3.47 -4.35
N VAL A 78 15.86 -2.68 -3.35
CA VAL A 78 15.87 -3.12 -1.94
C VAL A 78 15.00 -4.35 -1.72
N CYS A 79 13.83 -4.44 -2.37
CA CYS A 79 13.00 -5.64 -2.31
C CYS A 79 13.72 -6.86 -2.91
N ARG A 80 14.34 -6.69 -4.09
CA ARG A 80 15.09 -7.76 -4.79
C ARG A 80 16.29 -8.26 -3.97
N ASP A 81 17.02 -7.34 -3.36
CA ASP A 81 18.16 -7.66 -2.48
C ASP A 81 17.72 -8.43 -1.22
N ALA A 82 16.47 -8.23 -0.79
CA ALA A 82 15.83 -8.99 0.29
C ALA A 82 15.21 -10.33 -0.18
N GLY A 83 15.37 -10.71 -1.44
CA GLY A 83 14.83 -11.95 -2.01
C GLY A 83 13.33 -11.87 -2.35
N LEU A 84 12.74 -10.67 -2.36
CA LEU A 84 11.34 -10.46 -2.72
C LEU A 84 11.18 -10.26 -4.23
N GLN A 85 10.08 -10.74 -4.78
CA GLN A 85 9.74 -10.53 -6.18
C GLN A 85 9.10 -9.15 -6.35
N ALA A 86 9.83 -8.22 -6.96
CA ALA A 86 9.36 -6.85 -7.17
C ALA A 86 9.81 -6.30 -8.53
N PHE A 87 8.99 -5.39 -9.08
CA PHE A 87 9.17 -4.76 -10.38
C PHE A 87 8.88 -3.26 -10.29
N THR A 88 9.50 -2.49 -11.18
CA THR A 88 8.99 -1.14 -11.42
C THR A 88 7.63 -1.20 -12.13
N SER A 89 6.85 -0.11 -12.08
CA SER A 89 5.57 -0.04 -12.77
C SER A 89 5.71 -0.36 -14.26
N ASP A 90 6.72 0.23 -14.92
CA ASP A 90 6.98 0.01 -16.35
C ASP A 90 7.38 -1.44 -16.64
N GLU A 91 8.27 -2.03 -15.85
CA GLU A 91 8.65 -3.44 -15.99
C GLU A 91 7.45 -4.38 -15.81
N PHE A 92 6.59 -4.11 -14.82
CA PHE A 92 5.43 -4.95 -14.55
C PHE A 92 4.38 -4.86 -15.66
N LEU A 93 4.01 -3.64 -16.07
CA LEU A 93 2.99 -3.41 -17.08
C LEU A 93 3.46 -3.77 -18.50
N GLY A 94 4.77 -3.77 -18.75
CA GLY A 94 5.39 -4.16 -20.02
C GLY A 94 5.57 -5.67 -20.20
N GLN A 95 5.23 -6.51 -19.21
CA GLN A 95 5.37 -7.97 -19.33
C GLN A 95 4.37 -8.55 -20.34
N GLU A 96 4.87 -9.50 -21.15
CA GLU A 96 4.00 -10.35 -21.95
C GLU A 96 3.29 -11.37 -21.04
N GLY A 97 2.01 -11.54 -21.25
CA GLY A 97 1.17 -12.36 -20.40
C GLY A 97 0.62 -11.59 -19.20
N ARG A 98 -0.48 -12.10 -18.65
CA ARG A 98 -1.15 -11.48 -17.50
C ARG A 98 -1.28 -12.52 -16.40
N PRO A 99 -0.26 -12.64 -15.53
CA PRO A 99 -0.42 -13.49 -14.37
C PRO A 99 -1.62 -13.01 -13.56
N GLN A 100 -2.45 -13.94 -13.13
CA GLN A 100 -3.66 -13.61 -12.38
C GLN A 100 -3.35 -13.59 -10.88
N TYR A 101 -3.83 -12.56 -10.18
CA TYR A 101 -3.68 -12.40 -8.75
C TYR A 101 -5.05 -12.50 -8.06
N GLN A 102 -5.09 -13.18 -6.92
CA GLN A 102 -6.29 -13.35 -6.09
C GLN A 102 -6.47 -12.22 -5.08
N GLY A 103 -5.46 -11.36 -4.96
CA GLY A 103 -5.48 -10.19 -4.12
C GLY A 103 -4.75 -9.00 -4.73
N LEU A 104 -5.17 -7.79 -4.37
CA LEU A 104 -4.44 -6.55 -4.57
C LEU A 104 -4.39 -5.81 -3.23
N LEU A 105 -3.22 -5.34 -2.88
CA LEU A 105 -2.98 -4.46 -1.75
C LEU A 105 -2.48 -3.11 -2.26
N ALA A 106 -3.11 -2.01 -1.83
CA ALA A 106 -2.58 -0.67 -1.94
C ALA A 106 -2.60 -0.04 -0.54
N ALA A 107 -1.48 -0.11 0.15
CA ALA A 107 -1.35 0.33 1.53
C ALA A 107 -0.33 1.46 1.64
N HIS A 108 -0.79 2.62 2.12
CA HIS A 108 0.02 3.83 2.26
C HIS A 108 0.65 4.29 0.93
N LEU A 109 -0.15 4.24 -0.14
CA LEU A 109 0.17 4.72 -1.48
C LEU A 109 -0.64 5.96 -1.84
N ILE A 110 -1.96 5.87 -1.65
CA ILE A 110 -2.92 6.82 -2.25
C ILE A 110 -2.73 8.23 -1.71
N GLU A 111 -2.41 8.37 -0.43
CA GLU A 111 -2.14 9.64 0.23
C GLU A 111 -0.89 10.39 -0.27
N HIS A 112 -0.04 9.72 -1.04
CA HIS A 112 1.15 10.30 -1.67
C HIS A 112 0.90 10.76 -3.10
N LEU A 113 -0.24 10.39 -3.70
CA LEU A 113 -0.59 10.73 -5.08
C LEU A 113 -1.21 12.13 -5.13
N PRO A 114 -1.07 12.84 -6.25
CA PRO A 114 -1.85 14.04 -6.50
C PRO A 114 -3.36 13.77 -6.43
N GLU A 115 -4.12 14.80 -6.04
CA GLU A 115 -5.57 14.70 -5.98
C GLU A 115 -6.18 14.27 -7.34
N GLY A 116 -7.04 13.26 -7.30
CA GLY A 116 -7.71 12.71 -8.50
C GLY A 116 -6.90 11.70 -9.31
N GLU A 117 -5.61 11.44 -8.98
CA GLU A 117 -4.78 10.53 -9.78
C GLU A 117 -4.84 9.06 -9.30
N ALA A 118 -5.43 8.78 -8.15
CA ALA A 118 -5.41 7.44 -7.56
C ALA A 118 -6.02 6.36 -8.47
N ALA A 119 -7.13 6.66 -9.13
CA ALA A 119 -7.77 5.75 -10.07
C ALA A 119 -6.89 5.48 -11.30
N ALA A 120 -6.30 6.52 -11.89
CA ALA A 120 -5.40 6.38 -13.03
C ALA A 120 -4.16 5.53 -12.70
N VAL A 121 -3.64 5.63 -11.47
CA VAL A 121 -2.50 4.84 -10.99
C VAL A 121 -2.88 3.38 -10.76
N LEU A 122 -4.07 3.10 -10.20
CA LEU A 122 -4.49 1.75 -9.83
C LEU A 122 -5.20 0.97 -10.94
N ALA A 123 -5.92 1.65 -11.83
CA ALA A 123 -6.70 1.02 -12.90
C ALA A 123 -5.89 0.06 -13.80
N PRO A 124 -4.61 0.36 -14.18
CA PRO A 124 -3.81 -0.55 -15.00
C PRO A 124 -3.56 -1.93 -14.36
N TYR A 125 -3.67 -2.05 -13.04
CA TYR A 125 -3.45 -3.30 -12.32
C TYR A 125 -4.71 -4.17 -12.15
N VAL A 126 -5.91 -3.58 -12.28
CA VAL A 126 -7.18 -4.31 -12.16
C VAL A 126 -7.31 -5.47 -13.15
N PRO A 127 -6.87 -5.36 -14.42
CA PRO A 127 -6.92 -6.48 -15.37
C PRO A 127 -6.09 -7.71 -14.96
N PHE A 128 -5.10 -7.57 -14.07
CA PHE A 128 -4.27 -8.66 -13.56
C PHE A 128 -4.92 -9.43 -12.41
N LEU A 129 -6.10 -9.03 -11.97
CA LEU A 129 -6.82 -9.70 -10.89
C LEU A 129 -7.73 -10.80 -11.44
N GLU A 130 -7.84 -11.91 -10.70
CA GLU A 130 -8.85 -12.93 -10.94
C GLU A 130 -10.27 -12.38 -10.69
N PRO A 131 -11.32 -12.96 -11.28
CA PRO A 131 -12.68 -12.70 -10.84
C PRO A 131 -12.84 -12.94 -9.33
N ASP A 132 -13.56 -12.06 -8.64
CA ASP A 132 -13.71 -12.08 -7.18
C ASP A 132 -12.42 -11.89 -6.35
N ALA A 133 -11.32 -11.43 -6.97
CA ALA A 133 -10.12 -11.08 -6.22
C ALA A 133 -10.41 -10.06 -5.12
N VAL A 134 -9.75 -10.23 -3.99
CA VAL A 134 -9.85 -9.30 -2.84
C VAL A 134 -8.97 -8.09 -3.07
N VAL A 135 -9.55 -6.89 -3.01
CA VAL A 135 -8.81 -5.63 -3.07
C VAL A 135 -8.84 -4.97 -1.69
N VAL A 136 -7.67 -4.62 -1.18
CA VAL A 136 -7.50 -3.98 0.12
C VAL A 136 -6.83 -2.62 -0.08
N LEU A 137 -7.53 -1.55 0.27
CA LEU A 137 -7.02 -0.18 0.25
C LEU A 137 -6.85 0.29 1.69
N ILE A 138 -5.67 0.81 2.02
CA ILE A 138 -5.32 1.26 3.38
C ILE A 138 -4.69 2.64 3.30
N CYS A 139 -5.27 3.61 4.05
CA CYS A 139 -4.72 4.94 4.21
C CYS A 139 -4.65 5.34 5.69
N PRO A 140 -3.72 6.22 6.09
CA PRO A 140 -3.61 6.69 7.47
C PRO A 140 -4.81 7.57 7.83
N GLN A 141 -5.20 7.55 9.10
CA GLN A 141 -6.14 8.52 9.65
C GLN A 141 -5.42 9.83 10.00
N GLU A 142 -6.15 10.81 10.54
CA GLU A 142 -5.70 12.20 10.67
C GLU A 142 -4.32 12.34 11.31
N ARG A 143 -4.09 11.65 12.44
CA ARG A 143 -2.80 11.76 13.15
C ARG A 143 -1.67 11.10 12.35
N GLY A 144 -1.95 9.99 11.67
CA GLY A 144 -1.01 9.33 10.78
C GLY A 144 -0.69 10.18 9.56
N PHE A 145 -1.72 10.72 8.92
CA PHE A 145 -1.57 11.63 7.78
C PHE A 145 -0.69 12.84 8.13
N ALA A 146 -0.99 13.52 9.23
CA ALA A 146 -0.22 14.69 9.67
C ALA A 146 1.22 14.39 10.11
N SER A 147 1.61 13.12 10.28
CA SER A 147 2.93 12.72 10.75
C SER A 147 3.99 12.59 9.65
N ASP A 148 3.57 12.65 8.38
CA ASP A 148 4.47 12.55 7.24
C ASP A 148 4.27 13.73 6.27
N PRO A 149 5.30 14.57 6.05
CA PRO A 149 5.20 15.72 5.16
C PRO A 149 5.11 15.35 3.67
N THR A 150 5.25 14.09 3.31
CA THR A 150 5.11 13.60 1.93
C THR A 150 3.66 13.20 1.60
N HIS A 151 2.76 13.21 2.58
CA HIS A 151 1.35 13.05 2.33
C HIS A 151 0.77 14.31 1.68
N THR A 152 0.13 14.16 0.54
CA THR A 152 -0.39 15.27 -0.28
C THR A 152 -1.90 15.43 -0.14
N VAL A 153 -2.64 14.32 -0.03
CA VAL A 153 -4.10 14.28 0.02
C VAL A 153 -4.58 13.44 1.20
N PHE A 154 -5.48 14.01 1.99
CA PHE A 154 -6.13 13.24 3.05
C PHE A 154 -7.25 12.38 2.46
N VAL A 155 -7.10 11.07 2.57
CA VAL A 155 -8.02 10.08 1.99
C VAL A 155 -8.79 9.39 3.12
N ASP A 156 -10.07 9.69 3.24
CA ASP A 156 -10.96 9.08 4.22
C ASP A 156 -11.76 7.90 3.66
N GLN A 157 -12.66 7.31 4.46
CA GLN A 157 -13.47 6.18 4.02
C GLN A 157 -14.40 6.50 2.83
N PRO A 158 -15.11 7.65 2.79
CA PRO A 158 -15.85 8.05 1.59
C PRO A 158 -15.00 8.16 0.34
N ALA A 159 -13.81 8.75 0.44
CA ALA A 159 -12.87 8.86 -0.69
C ALA A 159 -12.38 7.49 -1.16
N LEU A 160 -12.05 6.57 -0.24
CA LEU A 160 -11.70 5.20 -0.59
C LEU A 160 -12.88 4.42 -1.21
N ALA A 161 -14.12 4.73 -0.81
CA ALA A 161 -15.30 4.14 -1.43
C ALA A 161 -15.47 4.62 -2.88
N ALA A 162 -15.39 5.93 -3.10
CA ALA A 162 -15.48 6.52 -4.43
C ALA A 162 -14.40 5.96 -5.37
N LEU A 163 -13.15 5.85 -4.89
CA LEU A 163 -12.06 5.23 -5.64
C LEU A 163 -12.36 3.76 -6.01
N ALA A 164 -12.87 2.97 -5.06
CA ALA A 164 -13.22 1.58 -5.34
C ALA A 164 -14.33 1.48 -6.41
N GLU A 165 -15.34 2.34 -6.35
CA GLU A 165 -16.42 2.40 -7.34
C GLU A 165 -15.88 2.82 -8.72
N GLU A 166 -15.00 3.82 -8.79
CA GLU A 166 -14.37 4.27 -10.03
C GLU A 166 -13.53 3.15 -10.69
N LEU A 167 -12.89 2.31 -9.89
CA LEU A 167 -12.17 1.13 -10.34
C LEU A 167 -13.09 -0.06 -10.71
N GLY A 168 -14.40 0.09 -10.63
CA GLY A 168 -15.38 -0.96 -10.90
C GLY A 168 -15.39 -2.08 -9.84
N LEU A 169 -14.94 -1.78 -8.62
CA LEU A 169 -14.86 -2.73 -7.52
C LEU A 169 -16.11 -2.67 -6.64
N ARG A 170 -16.52 -3.81 -6.11
CA ARG A 170 -17.67 -3.93 -5.21
C ARG A 170 -17.22 -3.94 -3.75
N ILE A 171 -17.51 -2.88 -3.01
CA ILE A 171 -17.15 -2.73 -1.59
C ILE A 171 -17.84 -3.82 -0.76
N GLN A 172 -17.06 -4.50 0.08
CA GLN A 172 -17.53 -5.50 1.03
C GLN A 172 -17.65 -4.93 2.44
N ARG A 173 -16.68 -4.15 2.85
CA ARG A 173 -16.65 -3.51 4.16
C ARG A 173 -15.63 -2.39 4.25
N GLN A 174 -15.89 -1.47 5.18
CA GLN A 174 -14.98 -0.42 5.58
C GLN A 174 -14.88 -0.38 7.10
N TYR A 175 -13.68 -0.17 7.65
CA TYR A 175 -13.48 -0.09 9.08
C TYR A 175 -12.19 0.66 9.42
N SER A 176 -12.04 1.01 10.71
CA SER A 176 -10.80 1.55 11.26
C SER A 176 -10.00 0.44 11.93
N PHE A 177 -8.66 0.53 11.84
CA PHE A 177 -7.76 -0.47 12.41
C PHE A 177 -6.48 0.21 12.93
N PRO A 178 -5.86 -0.25 14.03
CA PRO A 178 -6.31 -1.33 14.93
C PRO A 178 -7.38 -0.89 15.92
N LEU A 179 -7.60 0.41 16.08
CA LEU A 179 -8.51 0.99 17.06
C LEU A 179 -9.75 1.60 16.39
N PRO A 180 -10.83 1.87 17.16
CA PRO A 180 -12.01 2.54 16.62
C PRO A 180 -11.68 3.89 15.98
N ARG A 181 -12.54 4.36 15.06
CA ARG A 181 -12.37 5.56 14.24
C ARG A 181 -11.90 6.80 15.02
N ARG A 182 -12.44 7.01 16.23
CA ARG A 182 -12.10 8.18 17.06
C ARG A 182 -10.64 8.23 17.48
N ALA A 183 -9.97 7.08 17.57
CA ALA A 183 -8.57 6.99 17.95
C ALA A 183 -7.62 7.58 16.89
N GLY A 184 -8.02 7.64 15.62
CA GLY A 184 -7.22 8.17 14.53
C GLY A 184 -6.85 9.64 14.66
N LYS A 185 -7.56 10.39 15.50
CA LYS A 185 -7.23 11.79 15.84
C LYS A 185 -6.02 11.91 16.79
N LEU A 186 -5.71 10.84 17.52
CA LEU A 186 -4.68 10.84 18.57
C LEU A 186 -3.58 9.80 18.30
N PHE A 187 -3.92 8.66 17.73
CA PHE A 187 -3.02 7.54 17.51
C PHE A 187 -2.53 7.52 16.06
N THR A 188 -1.23 7.71 15.87
CA THR A 188 -0.56 7.85 14.56
C THR A 188 -0.74 6.64 13.65
N TYR A 189 -0.85 5.45 14.22
CA TYR A 189 -0.91 4.20 13.45
C TYR A 189 -2.34 3.68 13.23
N ASN A 190 -3.37 4.53 13.44
CA ASN A 190 -4.73 4.15 13.08
C ASN A 190 -4.98 4.41 11.60
N GLU A 191 -5.65 3.46 10.96
CA GLU A 191 -5.82 3.40 9.51
C GLU A 191 -7.30 3.30 9.13
N PHE A 192 -7.63 3.83 7.96
CA PHE A 192 -8.82 3.46 7.21
C PHE A 192 -8.52 2.22 6.40
N VAL A 193 -9.40 1.24 6.46
CA VAL A 193 -9.32 0.01 5.67
C VAL A 193 -10.59 -0.16 4.87
N THR A 194 -10.47 -0.24 3.55
CA THR A 194 -11.53 -0.58 2.62
C THR A 194 -11.21 -1.93 1.99
N VAL A 195 -12.17 -2.86 2.05
CA VAL A 195 -12.08 -4.18 1.42
C VAL A 195 -13.14 -4.25 0.35
N ALA A 196 -12.72 -4.53 -0.87
CA ALA A 196 -13.59 -4.67 -2.03
C ALA A 196 -13.31 -5.97 -2.80
N ARG A 197 -14.12 -6.25 -3.80
CA ARG A 197 -13.98 -7.36 -4.74
C ARG A 197 -13.99 -6.84 -6.17
N ARG A 198 -13.19 -7.47 -7.02
CA ARG A 198 -13.28 -7.28 -8.46
C ARG A 198 -14.58 -7.84 -9.00
#